data_886c5ae731f3a4ca6a38f643bb8d0500
#
_entry.id   886c5ae731f3a4ca6a38f643bb8d0500
#
_cell.length_a   1.000
_cell.length_b   1.000
_cell.length_c   1.000
_cell.angle_alpha   90.00
_cell.angle_beta   90.00
_cell.angle_gamma   90.00
#
_symmetry.space_group_name_H-M   'P 1'
#
loop_
_entity.id
_entity.type
_entity.pdbx_description
1 polymer ?
#
loop_
_entity_poly.entity_id
_entity_poly.type
_entity_poly.pdbx_seq_one_letter_code
_entity_poly.pdbx_strand_id
1 'polypeptide(L)'
;MANKVTLTATDGSTVEFYDEIKAQGGVKDVYFSVDKTYVVAFYRKAINANDKARINDIVNIHRNRIFTSDAVGQYWTAFFAWPTKIVEWKGLTGIVIPFYDKKFFFDGIDPSWPFIKNGQEKNGKWFSSAKLINKFVPVNQKGTFLSRLHMCLKIARAMRRLHAAGLAHSDLSYNNVLVDPLSGNACIIDCDGLVVPHKFPPEVVGTPGFIAPEVLATKALKVDNPKKNLPQISTDRHALAVLIYTFLLNRHPLDGGKVWDIDDPQKDDDMRYGSKALFIEHPTDKTNRVKADQLAKSQLPQGDPTKQPYTICGPYLKKLFDRAFIDGLHNPSVRPSAAEWEEALVKTCDLVQPCQNSGCEAQWYVFDNTTKPRCPFCGKEYTGQLPILNFYYAPSHGKFISENYRLMVYDLSLIHISEPTRPY
;
A
#
# COMPACT_ATOMS: atom_id res chain seq x y z
N MET A 1 25.45 10.52 -28.36
CA MET A 1 25.24 9.18 -27.72
C MET A 1 25.57 9.34 -26.26
N ALA A 2 24.79 8.70 -25.36
CA ALA A 2 25.11 8.70 -23.95
C ALA A 2 26.43 7.94 -23.72
N ASN A 3 27.30 8.48 -22.86
CA ASN A 3 28.57 7.84 -22.56
C ASN A 3 28.40 6.77 -21.49
N LYS A 4 29.14 5.67 -21.60
CA LYS A 4 29.22 4.67 -20.57
C LYS A 4 30.08 5.19 -19.41
N VAL A 5 29.55 5.10 -18.18
CA VAL A 5 30.25 5.41 -16.94
C VAL A 5 30.46 4.11 -16.17
N THR A 6 31.67 3.91 -15.65
CA THR A 6 32.05 2.76 -14.82
C THR A 6 32.53 3.29 -13.46
N LEU A 7 31.92 2.85 -12.38
CA LEU A 7 32.25 3.21 -10.99
C LEU A 7 32.53 1.97 -10.15
N THR A 8 33.25 2.16 -9.07
CA THR A 8 33.39 1.15 -8.01
C THR A 8 32.43 1.50 -6.86
N ALA A 9 31.56 0.57 -6.50
CA ALA A 9 30.68 0.72 -5.36
C ALA A 9 31.43 0.56 -4.02
N THR A 10 30.80 0.95 -2.91
CA THR A 10 31.39 0.86 -1.58
C THR A 10 31.73 -0.57 -1.14
N ASP A 11 31.08 -1.57 -1.73
CA ASP A 11 31.38 -3.01 -1.52
C ASP A 11 32.49 -3.55 -2.44
N GLY A 12 33.16 -2.70 -3.24
CA GLY A 12 34.22 -3.05 -4.18
C GLY A 12 33.72 -3.58 -5.52
N SER A 13 32.42 -3.75 -5.72
CA SER A 13 31.87 -4.22 -6.99
C SER A 13 31.79 -3.14 -8.05
N THR A 14 31.77 -3.52 -9.33
CA THR A 14 31.64 -2.61 -10.46
C THR A 14 30.18 -2.26 -10.72
N VAL A 15 29.91 -0.98 -11.03
CA VAL A 15 28.61 -0.44 -11.44
C VAL A 15 28.78 0.31 -12.75
N GLU A 16 27.99 -0.05 -13.78
CA GLU A 16 28.06 0.53 -15.09
C GLU A 16 26.71 1.09 -15.53
N PHE A 17 26.68 2.31 -16.02
CA PHE A 17 25.45 2.97 -16.47
C PHE A 17 25.74 3.98 -17.59
N TYR A 18 24.69 4.48 -18.24
CA TYR A 18 24.80 5.56 -19.22
C TYR A 18 24.56 6.91 -18.54
N ASP A 19 25.38 7.93 -18.90
CA ASP A 19 25.31 9.31 -18.36
C ASP A 19 24.12 10.12 -18.91
N GLU A 20 22.99 9.47 -19.13
CA GLU A 20 21.74 10.05 -19.61
C GLU A 20 20.65 9.87 -18.56
N ILE A 21 20.10 10.98 -18.06
CA ILE A 21 18.99 10.94 -17.10
C ILE A 21 17.75 10.36 -17.81
N LYS A 22 17.23 9.26 -17.27
CA LYS A 22 16.05 8.57 -17.78
C LYS A 22 14.77 8.93 -17.03
N ALA A 23 14.88 9.28 -15.77
CA ALA A 23 13.77 9.75 -14.95
C ALA A 23 14.27 10.70 -13.86
N GLN A 24 13.39 11.56 -13.37
CA GLN A 24 13.65 12.49 -12.29
C GLN A 24 12.61 12.33 -11.20
N GLY A 25 13.04 11.90 -10.01
CA GLY A 25 12.22 11.90 -8.81
C GLY A 25 12.25 13.25 -8.07
N GLY A 26 11.65 13.32 -6.89
CA GLY A 26 11.66 14.53 -6.05
C GLY A 26 13.07 15.04 -5.72
N VAL A 27 13.99 14.14 -5.39
CA VAL A 27 15.36 14.46 -4.91
C VAL A 27 16.47 13.73 -5.66
N LYS A 28 16.14 12.80 -6.56
CA LYS A 28 17.11 11.93 -7.25
C LYS A 28 16.93 12.00 -8.78
N ASP A 29 18.05 11.88 -9.50
CA ASP A 29 18.09 11.64 -10.93
C ASP A 29 18.43 10.17 -11.19
N VAL A 30 17.71 9.52 -12.12
CA VAL A 30 17.78 8.07 -12.37
C VAL A 30 18.44 7.79 -13.70
N TYR A 31 19.42 6.88 -13.67
CA TYR A 31 20.21 6.43 -14.81
C TYR A 31 20.05 4.93 -15.00
N PHE A 32 19.97 4.46 -16.23
CA PHE A 32 19.85 3.02 -16.52
C PHE A 32 21.21 2.37 -16.60
N SER A 33 21.35 1.19 -16.00
CA SER A 33 22.51 0.32 -16.21
C SER A 33 22.66 -0.07 -17.68
N VAL A 34 23.89 -0.40 -18.08
CA VAL A 34 24.20 -0.81 -19.44
C VAL A 34 23.42 -2.06 -19.87
N ASP A 35 23.26 -3.01 -18.95
CA ASP A 35 22.55 -4.28 -19.15
C ASP A 35 21.04 -4.21 -18.81
N LYS A 36 20.56 -3.05 -18.34
CA LYS A 36 19.16 -2.82 -17.92
C LYS A 36 18.67 -3.78 -16.81
N THR A 37 19.56 -4.22 -15.93
CA THR A 37 19.21 -5.04 -14.78
C THR A 37 18.99 -4.22 -13.52
N TYR A 38 19.51 -3.00 -13.46
CA TYR A 38 19.34 -2.07 -12.35
C TYR A 38 19.30 -0.60 -12.83
N VAL A 39 18.92 0.27 -11.92
CA VAL A 39 19.07 1.72 -12.06
C VAL A 39 20.05 2.25 -11.04
N VAL A 40 20.71 3.37 -11.38
CA VAL A 40 21.51 4.15 -10.43
C VAL A 40 20.78 5.46 -10.19
N ALA A 41 20.40 5.73 -8.95
CA ALA A 41 19.68 6.93 -8.55
C ALA A 41 20.61 7.84 -7.73
N PHE A 42 21.05 8.96 -8.31
CA PHE A 42 21.90 9.93 -7.63
C PHE A 42 21.09 11.03 -6.98
N TYR A 43 21.40 11.34 -5.73
CA TYR A 43 20.87 12.52 -5.06
C TYR A 43 21.38 13.79 -5.77
N ARG A 44 20.47 14.74 -6.09
CA ARG A 44 20.83 15.98 -6.81
C ARG A 44 21.64 16.95 -5.98
N LYS A 45 21.69 16.75 -4.66
CA LYS A 45 22.49 17.53 -3.73
C LYS A 45 23.32 16.61 -2.86
N ALA A 46 24.47 17.09 -2.41
CA ALA A 46 25.25 16.36 -1.42
C ALA A 46 24.41 16.13 -0.16
N ILE A 47 24.33 14.88 0.27
CA ILE A 47 23.64 14.48 1.50
C ILE A 47 24.58 14.60 2.68
N ASN A 48 24.03 14.87 3.87
CA ASN A 48 24.80 15.01 5.11
C ASN A 48 25.34 13.67 5.63
N ALA A 49 26.20 13.70 6.63
CA ALA A 49 26.83 12.51 7.19
C ALA A 49 25.82 11.54 7.82
N ASN A 50 24.74 12.04 8.44
CA ASN A 50 23.71 11.20 9.04
C ASN A 50 22.90 10.44 7.98
N ASP A 51 22.57 11.09 6.86
CA ASP A 51 21.88 10.44 5.74
C ASP A 51 22.77 9.39 5.06
N LYS A 52 24.06 9.69 4.88
CA LYS A 52 25.02 8.69 4.39
C LYS A 52 25.09 7.47 5.31
N ALA A 53 25.14 7.69 6.62
CA ALA A 53 25.16 6.61 7.61
C ALA A 53 23.84 5.80 7.58
N ARG A 54 22.68 6.46 7.46
CA ARG A 54 21.38 5.81 7.32
C ARG A 54 21.33 4.93 6.08
N ILE A 55 21.70 5.46 4.92
CA ILE A 55 21.72 4.70 3.65
C ILE A 55 22.69 3.52 3.76
N ASN A 56 23.85 3.69 4.37
CA ASN A 56 24.80 2.61 4.59
C ASN A 56 24.19 1.49 5.46
N ASP A 57 23.50 1.83 6.55
CA ASP A 57 22.82 0.86 7.40
C ASP A 57 21.70 0.12 6.63
N ILE A 58 20.92 0.85 5.81
CA ILE A 58 19.85 0.26 4.99
C ILE A 58 20.42 -0.75 3.99
N VAL A 59 21.47 -0.37 3.25
CA VAL A 59 22.05 -1.20 2.19
C VAL A 59 22.76 -2.42 2.76
N ASN A 60 23.46 -2.30 3.88
CA ASN A 60 24.33 -3.35 4.41
C ASN A 60 23.70 -4.11 5.59
N ILE A 61 23.25 -3.41 6.64
CA ILE A 61 22.78 -4.05 7.87
C ILE A 61 21.34 -4.54 7.71
N HIS A 62 20.45 -3.63 7.35
CA HIS A 62 19.02 -3.94 7.32
C HIS A 62 18.65 -4.82 6.13
N ARG A 63 19.33 -4.66 5.00
CA ARG A 63 19.17 -5.56 3.86
C ARG A 63 19.35 -7.01 4.25
N ASN A 64 20.40 -7.34 5.02
CA ASN A 64 20.67 -8.70 5.45
C ASN A 64 19.66 -9.24 6.47
N ARG A 65 18.93 -8.38 7.17
CA ARG A 65 17.82 -8.76 8.06
C ARG A 65 16.53 -9.06 7.31
N ILE A 66 16.28 -8.33 6.21
CA ILE A 66 15.09 -8.52 5.37
C ILE A 66 15.30 -9.71 4.42
N PHE A 67 16.46 -9.77 3.76
CA PHE A 67 16.80 -10.76 2.73
C PHE A 67 17.87 -11.70 3.25
N THR A 68 17.43 -12.81 3.84
CA THR A 68 18.34 -13.89 4.20
C THR A 68 18.87 -14.61 2.96
N SER A 69 19.96 -15.36 3.07
CA SER A 69 20.60 -16.03 1.93
C SER A 69 19.85 -17.28 1.42
N ASP A 70 18.74 -17.63 2.05
CA ASP A 70 17.92 -18.79 1.74
C ASP A 70 16.74 -18.47 0.80
N ALA A 71 15.93 -19.47 0.48
CA ALA A 71 14.75 -19.33 -0.36
C ALA A 71 13.71 -18.32 0.23
N VAL A 72 13.67 -18.19 1.57
CA VAL A 72 12.79 -17.23 2.24
C VAL A 72 13.24 -15.81 1.95
N GLY A 73 14.54 -15.54 1.94
CA GLY A 73 15.10 -14.25 1.55
C GLY A 73 14.78 -13.88 0.10
N GLN A 74 14.88 -14.86 -0.81
CA GLN A 74 14.52 -14.66 -2.23
C GLN A 74 13.04 -14.30 -2.40
N TYR A 75 12.14 -14.92 -1.64
CA TYR A 75 10.71 -14.59 -1.64
C TYR A 75 10.48 -13.09 -1.38
N TRP A 76 11.23 -12.49 -0.43
CA TRP A 76 11.06 -11.09 -0.06
C TRP A 76 11.54 -10.09 -1.13
N THR A 77 12.39 -10.52 -2.08
CA THR A 77 12.87 -9.63 -3.16
C THR A 77 11.74 -9.14 -4.06
N ALA A 78 10.64 -9.88 -4.15
CA ALA A 78 9.47 -9.48 -4.93
C ALA A 78 8.63 -8.36 -4.26
N PHE A 79 8.88 -8.06 -2.97
CA PHE A 79 8.08 -7.12 -2.19
C PHE A 79 8.70 -5.73 -2.05
N PHE A 80 10.00 -5.59 -2.36
CA PHE A 80 10.74 -4.37 -2.12
C PHE A 80 11.69 -4.03 -3.27
N ALA A 81 11.65 -2.78 -3.71
CA ALA A 81 12.72 -2.22 -4.52
C ALA A 81 13.85 -1.70 -3.60
N TRP A 82 14.58 -2.63 -3.04
CA TRP A 82 15.60 -2.34 -2.01
C TRP A 82 16.93 -1.93 -2.64
N PRO A 83 17.58 -0.82 -2.17
CA PRO A 83 18.90 -0.43 -2.66
C PRO A 83 19.94 -1.50 -2.28
N THR A 84 20.79 -1.86 -3.25
CA THR A 84 21.73 -2.96 -3.14
C THR A 84 23.17 -2.51 -2.98
N LYS A 85 23.54 -1.33 -3.49
CA LYS A 85 24.90 -0.78 -3.45
C LYS A 85 24.85 0.74 -3.33
N ILE A 86 25.98 1.32 -2.89
CA ILE A 86 26.21 2.76 -2.82
C ILE A 86 27.38 3.12 -3.75
N VAL A 87 27.24 4.17 -4.51
CA VAL A 87 28.26 4.70 -5.40
C VAL A 87 28.40 6.21 -5.20
N GLU A 88 29.57 6.74 -5.56
CA GLU A 88 29.83 8.19 -5.59
C GLU A 88 30.21 8.61 -7.02
N TRP A 89 29.61 9.66 -7.54
CA TRP A 89 29.89 10.22 -8.84
C TRP A 89 29.73 11.73 -8.86
N LYS A 90 30.74 12.45 -9.36
CA LYS A 90 30.74 13.92 -9.40
C LYS A 90 30.45 14.57 -8.04
N GLY A 91 30.89 13.96 -6.95
CA GLY A 91 30.65 14.45 -5.57
C GLY A 91 29.23 14.17 -5.03
N LEU A 92 28.41 13.44 -5.76
CA LEU A 92 27.06 13.08 -5.38
C LEU A 92 26.98 11.60 -5.02
N THR A 93 26.26 11.29 -3.93
CA THR A 93 25.96 9.92 -3.53
C THR A 93 24.84 9.34 -4.41
N GLY A 94 25.02 8.11 -4.87
CA GLY A 94 24.03 7.36 -5.60
C GLY A 94 23.78 5.99 -4.98
N ILE A 95 22.61 5.44 -5.24
CA ILE A 95 22.20 4.09 -4.83
C ILE A 95 21.86 3.28 -6.06
N VAL A 96 22.18 1.99 -6.01
CA VAL A 96 21.82 1.02 -7.04
C VAL A 96 20.57 0.27 -6.60
N ILE A 97 19.54 0.31 -7.44
CA ILE A 97 18.24 -0.33 -7.16
C ILE A 97 17.95 -1.31 -8.30
N PRO A 98 17.55 -2.57 -8.02
CA PRO A 98 17.13 -3.50 -9.07
C PRO A 98 16.02 -2.92 -9.94
N PHE A 99 16.03 -3.26 -11.24
CA PHE A 99 14.95 -2.85 -12.12
C PHE A 99 13.63 -3.46 -11.65
N TYR A 100 12.54 -2.71 -11.76
CA TYR A 100 11.22 -3.21 -11.37
C TYR A 100 10.79 -4.34 -12.32
N ASP A 101 10.09 -5.33 -11.78
CA ASP A 101 9.50 -6.41 -12.59
C ASP A 101 8.54 -5.83 -13.64
N LYS A 102 8.55 -6.41 -14.84
CA LYS A 102 7.72 -5.96 -16.00
C LYS A 102 6.24 -5.86 -15.68
N LYS A 103 5.71 -6.70 -14.77
CA LYS A 103 4.30 -6.65 -14.35
C LYS A 103 3.88 -5.31 -13.72
N PHE A 104 4.83 -4.53 -13.19
CA PHE A 104 4.59 -3.21 -12.63
C PHE A 104 4.61 -2.07 -13.66
N PHE A 105 4.65 -2.40 -14.93
CA PHE A 105 4.49 -1.44 -16.03
C PHE A 105 3.23 -1.73 -16.82
N PHE A 106 2.56 -0.68 -17.27
CA PHE A 106 1.43 -0.84 -18.17
C PHE A 106 1.88 -1.45 -19.49
N ASP A 107 1.13 -2.44 -19.96
CA ASP A 107 1.34 -3.11 -21.23
C ASP A 107 -0.01 -3.47 -21.88
N GLY A 108 -0.03 -3.61 -23.21
CA GLY A 108 -1.28 -3.87 -23.93
C GLY A 108 -2.26 -2.69 -23.91
N ILE A 109 -1.76 -1.46 -23.71
CA ILE A 109 -2.55 -0.24 -23.80
C ILE A 109 -2.71 0.13 -25.28
N ASP A 110 -3.95 0.40 -25.69
CA ASP A 110 -4.25 0.94 -27.03
C ASP A 110 -3.46 2.24 -27.24
N PRO A 111 -2.68 2.36 -28.36
CA PRO A 111 -1.90 3.57 -28.64
C PRO A 111 -2.72 4.87 -28.68
N SER A 112 -4.02 4.77 -29.00
CA SER A 112 -4.94 5.92 -29.00
C SER A 112 -5.38 6.35 -27.60
N TRP A 113 -5.13 5.55 -26.55
CA TRP A 113 -5.48 5.91 -25.17
C TRP A 113 -4.67 7.13 -24.71
N PRO A 114 -5.31 8.25 -24.34
CA PRO A 114 -4.60 9.51 -24.19
C PRO A 114 -3.84 9.68 -22.88
N PHE A 115 -4.13 8.86 -21.85
CA PHE A 115 -3.72 9.14 -20.48
C PHE A 115 -2.55 8.29 -19.97
N ILE A 116 -2.53 7.01 -20.32
CA ILE A 116 -1.53 6.03 -19.88
C ILE A 116 -0.88 5.41 -21.10
N LYS A 117 0.44 5.22 -21.05
CA LYS A 117 1.22 4.64 -22.15
C LYS A 117 1.85 3.31 -21.72
N ASN A 118 2.09 2.43 -22.69
CA ASN A 118 2.89 1.23 -22.48
C ASN A 118 4.28 1.60 -21.94
N GLY A 119 4.77 0.82 -20.98
CA GLY A 119 6.03 1.08 -20.30
C GLY A 119 5.97 2.12 -19.18
N GLN A 120 4.81 2.74 -18.91
CA GLN A 120 4.61 3.61 -17.76
C GLN A 120 4.39 2.77 -16.50
N GLU A 121 4.96 3.20 -15.37
CA GLU A 121 4.82 2.50 -14.08
C GLU A 121 3.37 2.47 -13.59
N LYS A 122 2.93 1.31 -13.13
CA LYS A 122 1.67 1.11 -12.40
C LYS A 122 1.81 1.60 -10.96
N ASN A 123 2.07 2.91 -10.80
CA ASN A 123 2.12 3.53 -9.49
C ASN A 123 0.73 3.43 -8.80
N GLY A 124 0.71 3.15 -7.51
CA GLY A 124 -0.52 2.97 -6.74
C GLY A 124 -1.50 4.14 -6.83
N LYS A 125 -0.99 5.35 -7.11
CA LYS A 125 -1.82 6.54 -7.31
C LYS A 125 -2.91 6.34 -8.36
N TRP A 126 -2.63 5.63 -9.46
CA TRP A 126 -3.62 5.37 -10.51
C TRP A 126 -4.85 4.61 -10.01
N PHE A 127 -4.70 3.83 -8.94
CA PHE A 127 -5.72 2.95 -8.38
C PHE A 127 -6.27 3.45 -7.04
N SER A 128 -5.93 4.68 -6.63
CA SER A 128 -6.25 5.23 -5.30
C SER A 128 -7.62 5.90 -5.22
N SER A 129 -8.22 6.28 -6.34
CA SER A 129 -9.53 6.95 -6.31
C SER A 129 -10.41 6.53 -7.48
N ALA A 130 -11.72 6.52 -7.24
CA ALA A 130 -12.73 6.24 -8.25
C ALA A 130 -12.57 7.15 -9.49
N LYS A 131 -12.27 8.44 -9.29
CA LYS A 131 -12.04 9.38 -10.38
C LYS A 131 -10.87 8.96 -11.27
N LEU A 132 -9.75 8.57 -10.66
CA LEU A 132 -8.55 8.16 -11.41
C LEU A 132 -8.80 6.85 -12.16
N ILE A 133 -9.33 5.84 -11.49
CA ILE A 133 -9.61 4.54 -12.10
C ILE A 133 -10.61 4.65 -13.24
N ASN A 134 -11.74 5.34 -13.01
CA ASN A 134 -12.83 5.35 -13.99
C ASN A 134 -12.54 6.24 -15.20
N LYS A 135 -11.73 7.29 -15.02
CA LYS A 135 -11.42 8.23 -16.10
C LYS A 135 -10.16 7.88 -16.88
N PHE A 136 -9.13 7.35 -16.19
CA PHE A 136 -7.79 7.27 -16.75
C PHE A 136 -7.29 5.83 -16.98
N VAL A 137 -7.74 4.86 -16.18
CA VAL A 137 -7.26 3.48 -16.28
C VAL A 137 -8.15 2.68 -17.23
N PRO A 138 -7.61 2.06 -18.29
CA PRO A 138 -8.36 1.18 -19.17
C PRO A 138 -8.98 0.00 -18.40
N VAL A 139 -10.16 -0.46 -18.83
CA VAL A 139 -10.90 -1.53 -18.13
C VAL A 139 -10.07 -2.80 -17.96
N ASN A 140 -9.32 -3.18 -19.00
CA ASN A 140 -8.46 -4.36 -18.99
C ASN A 140 -7.23 -4.25 -18.07
N GLN A 141 -7.02 -3.09 -17.41
CA GLN A 141 -5.93 -2.83 -16.46
C GLN A 141 -6.41 -2.63 -15.01
N LYS A 142 -7.73 -2.61 -14.76
CA LYS A 142 -8.27 -2.30 -13.44
C LYS A 142 -8.16 -3.45 -12.43
N GLY A 143 -8.07 -4.69 -12.89
CA GLY A 143 -8.12 -5.88 -12.03
C GLY A 143 -9.49 -6.10 -11.39
N THR A 144 -9.57 -7.06 -10.48
CA THR A 144 -10.79 -7.49 -9.79
C THR A 144 -10.77 -7.08 -8.30
N PHE A 145 -11.88 -7.25 -7.60
CA PHE A 145 -11.90 -7.04 -6.15
C PHE A 145 -10.97 -8.02 -5.40
N LEU A 146 -10.92 -9.27 -5.83
CA LEU A 146 -10.00 -10.27 -5.27
C LEU A 146 -8.53 -9.89 -5.49
N SER A 147 -8.17 -9.46 -6.71
CA SER A 147 -6.79 -9.04 -6.97
C SER A 147 -6.39 -7.79 -6.15
N ARG A 148 -7.33 -6.88 -5.88
CA ARG A 148 -7.10 -5.73 -4.97
C ARG A 148 -6.89 -6.18 -3.51
N LEU A 149 -7.63 -7.20 -3.05
CA LEU A 149 -7.37 -7.82 -1.73
C LEU A 149 -5.97 -8.43 -1.67
N HIS A 150 -5.54 -9.13 -2.72
CA HIS A 150 -4.18 -9.69 -2.81
C HIS A 150 -3.10 -8.59 -2.80
N MET A 151 -3.31 -7.48 -3.53
CA MET A 151 -2.39 -6.32 -3.45
C MET A 151 -2.26 -5.82 -2.02
N CYS A 152 -3.38 -5.59 -1.32
CA CYS A 152 -3.38 -5.16 0.06
C CYS A 152 -2.69 -6.17 0.99
N LEU A 153 -2.90 -7.47 0.77
CA LEU A 153 -2.23 -8.55 1.49
C LEU A 153 -0.71 -8.49 1.32
N LYS A 154 -0.24 -8.32 0.08
CA LYS A 154 1.20 -8.19 -0.22
C LYS A 154 1.81 -6.96 0.48
N ILE A 155 1.11 -5.82 0.46
CA ILE A 155 1.55 -4.60 1.16
C ILE A 155 1.59 -4.83 2.68
N ALA A 156 0.53 -5.38 3.28
CA ALA A 156 0.50 -5.66 4.72
C ALA A 156 1.63 -6.62 5.14
N ARG A 157 1.89 -7.65 4.33
CA ARG A 157 2.98 -8.62 4.51
C ARG A 157 4.35 -7.96 4.45
N ALA A 158 4.58 -7.09 3.46
CA ALA A 158 5.81 -6.30 3.34
C ALA A 158 6.00 -5.41 4.58
N MET A 159 4.97 -4.67 4.99
CA MET A 159 5.05 -3.80 6.16
C MET A 159 5.27 -4.59 7.46
N ARG A 160 4.67 -5.76 7.61
CA ARG A 160 4.96 -6.66 8.74
C ARG A 160 6.44 -7.03 8.78
N ARG A 161 7.04 -7.35 7.62
CA ARG A 161 8.47 -7.69 7.53
C ARG A 161 9.36 -6.51 7.91
N LEU A 162 9.06 -5.29 7.45
CA LEU A 162 9.77 -4.07 7.84
C LEU A 162 9.67 -3.80 9.34
N HIS A 163 8.46 -3.81 9.88
CA HIS A 163 8.23 -3.54 11.30
C HIS A 163 8.90 -4.58 12.21
N ALA A 164 8.92 -5.86 11.80
CA ALA A 164 9.63 -6.92 12.53
C ALA A 164 11.14 -6.72 12.53
N ALA A 165 11.70 -6.06 11.51
CA ALA A 165 13.12 -5.68 11.46
C ALA A 165 13.42 -4.37 12.23
N GLY A 166 12.42 -3.76 12.87
CA GLY A 166 12.54 -2.49 13.60
C GLY A 166 12.61 -1.26 12.70
N LEU A 167 12.14 -1.36 11.45
CA LEU A 167 12.14 -0.27 10.47
C LEU A 167 10.75 0.32 10.30
N ALA A 168 10.69 1.63 10.03
CA ALA A 168 9.49 2.31 9.55
C ALA A 168 9.72 2.89 8.16
N HIS A 169 8.66 2.90 7.32
CA HIS A 169 8.74 3.49 5.99
C HIS A 169 8.72 5.02 6.05
N SER A 170 8.01 5.57 7.00
CA SER A 170 7.79 7.01 7.24
C SER A 170 6.98 7.75 6.18
N ASP A 171 7.04 7.34 4.92
CA ASP A 171 6.26 7.90 3.80
C ASP A 171 5.52 6.79 3.03
N LEU A 172 4.88 5.86 3.75
CA LEU A 172 4.03 4.87 3.12
C LEU A 172 2.79 5.55 2.53
N SER A 173 2.66 5.49 1.22
CA SER A 173 1.53 6.07 0.48
C SER A 173 1.35 5.36 -0.86
N TYR A 174 0.31 5.70 -1.59
CA TYR A 174 0.13 5.20 -2.95
C TYR A 174 1.26 5.60 -3.90
N ASN A 175 2.03 6.66 -3.60
CA ASN A 175 3.17 7.08 -4.43
C ASN A 175 4.37 6.13 -4.29
N ASN A 176 4.51 5.49 -3.13
CA ASN A 176 5.66 4.64 -2.78
C ASN A 176 5.32 3.14 -2.84
N VAL A 177 4.28 2.79 -3.62
CA VAL A 177 3.90 1.41 -3.93
C VAL A 177 3.64 1.26 -5.42
N LEU A 178 4.31 0.30 -6.04
CA LEU A 178 3.95 -0.18 -7.36
C LEU A 178 2.96 -1.34 -7.22
N VAL A 179 1.97 -1.39 -8.09
CA VAL A 179 0.91 -2.40 -8.02
C VAL A 179 0.69 -3.06 -9.38
N ASP A 180 0.28 -4.31 -9.34
CA ASP A 180 -0.25 -4.99 -10.52
C ASP A 180 -1.66 -5.54 -10.21
N PRO A 181 -2.71 -4.77 -10.50
CA PRO A 181 -4.08 -5.17 -10.23
C PRO A 181 -4.52 -6.43 -10.96
N LEU A 182 -3.85 -6.82 -12.05
CA LEU A 182 -4.21 -8.02 -12.81
C LEU A 182 -3.80 -9.29 -12.07
N SER A 183 -2.60 -9.31 -11.47
CA SER A 183 -2.09 -10.47 -10.73
C SER A 183 -2.22 -10.33 -9.20
N GLY A 184 -2.65 -9.17 -8.70
CA GLY A 184 -2.72 -8.91 -7.26
C GLY A 184 -1.35 -8.74 -6.60
N ASN A 185 -0.32 -8.34 -7.35
CA ASN A 185 1.01 -8.10 -6.80
C ASN A 185 1.21 -6.62 -6.41
N ALA A 186 2.10 -6.40 -5.44
CA ALA A 186 2.54 -5.08 -5.00
C ALA A 186 4.01 -5.09 -4.59
N CYS A 187 4.69 -3.96 -4.75
CA CYS A 187 6.09 -3.74 -4.39
C CYS A 187 6.25 -2.40 -3.70
N ILE A 188 6.88 -2.38 -2.55
CA ILE A 188 7.24 -1.15 -1.82
C ILE A 188 8.50 -0.58 -2.45
N ILE A 189 8.47 0.71 -2.78
CA ILE A 189 9.60 1.44 -3.37
C ILE A 189 10.08 2.54 -2.42
N ASP A 190 11.15 3.22 -2.79
CA ASP A 190 11.79 4.31 -2.01
C ASP A 190 12.32 3.86 -0.64
N CYS A 191 12.87 2.64 -0.60
CA CYS A 191 13.36 2.01 0.64
C CYS A 191 14.66 2.65 1.19
N ASP A 192 15.33 3.55 0.48
CA ASP A 192 16.47 4.31 1.01
C ASP A 192 16.06 5.42 2.00
N GLY A 193 14.77 5.79 2.00
CA GLY A 193 14.17 6.71 2.96
C GLY A 193 13.71 6.09 4.28
N LEU A 194 13.89 4.79 4.49
CA LEU A 194 13.45 4.08 5.69
C LEU A 194 14.04 4.68 6.97
N VAL A 195 13.23 4.71 8.01
CA VAL A 195 13.59 5.22 9.33
C VAL A 195 13.97 4.08 10.27
N VAL A 196 15.11 4.24 10.92
CA VAL A 196 15.47 3.45 12.09
C VAL A 196 15.06 4.29 13.31
N PRO A 197 13.97 3.95 14.03
CA PRO A 197 13.48 4.73 15.14
C PRO A 197 14.60 4.99 16.16
N HIS A 198 14.64 6.24 16.68
CA HIS A 198 15.64 6.74 17.64
C HIS A 198 17.08 6.86 17.13
N LYS A 199 17.43 6.35 15.93
CA LYS A 199 18.78 6.46 15.40
C LYS A 199 18.88 7.50 14.27
N PHE A 200 17.95 7.44 13.32
CA PHE A 200 17.92 8.36 12.18
C PHE A 200 16.51 8.93 12.04
N PRO A 201 16.24 10.12 12.56
CA PRO A 201 14.94 10.76 12.39
C PRO A 201 14.70 11.09 10.92
N PRO A 202 13.44 11.01 10.43
CA PRO A 202 13.12 11.30 9.04
C PRO A 202 13.19 12.82 8.78
N GLU A 203 13.72 13.19 7.61
CA GLU A 203 13.68 14.57 7.13
C GLU A 203 12.31 14.91 6.51
N VAL A 204 11.63 13.92 5.95
CA VAL A 204 10.34 14.06 5.27
C VAL A 204 9.22 13.66 6.22
N VAL A 205 8.19 14.49 6.30
CA VAL A 205 7.02 14.24 7.17
C VAL A 205 6.06 13.21 6.56
N GLY A 206 6.14 12.97 5.26
CA GLY A 206 5.30 12.03 4.51
C GLY A 206 4.38 12.70 3.48
N THR A 207 3.63 11.87 2.78
CA THR A 207 2.66 12.29 1.76
C THR A 207 1.36 12.81 2.42
N PRO A 208 0.83 13.99 2.03
CA PRO A 208 -0.44 14.49 2.55
C PRO A 208 -1.57 13.44 2.45
N GLY A 209 -2.39 13.37 3.49
CA GLY A 209 -3.44 12.37 3.63
C GLY A 209 -2.97 11.03 4.23
N PHE A 210 -1.66 10.70 4.18
CA PHE A 210 -1.09 9.50 4.79
C PHE A 210 -0.34 9.79 6.10
N ILE A 211 -0.02 11.06 6.35
CA ILE A 211 0.63 11.48 7.59
C ILE A 211 -0.30 11.23 8.76
N ALA A 212 0.20 10.58 9.80
CA ALA A 212 -0.59 10.32 10.99
C ALA A 212 -0.97 11.64 11.71
N PRO A 213 -2.20 11.75 12.27
CA PRO A 213 -2.72 12.98 12.86
C PRO A 213 -1.80 13.62 13.91
N GLU A 214 -1.15 12.82 14.75
CA GLU A 214 -0.22 13.31 15.79
C GLU A 214 1.07 13.92 15.20
N VAL A 215 1.55 13.40 14.06
CA VAL A 215 2.71 13.95 13.35
C VAL A 215 2.35 15.28 12.71
N LEU A 216 1.20 15.32 12.03
CA LEU A 216 0.71 16.53 11.39
C LEU A 216 0.43 17.66 12.40
N ALA A 217 -0.15 17.32 13.56
CA ALA A 217 -0.42 18.28 14.63
C ALA A 217 0.85 18.93 15.21
N THR A 218 2.00 18.29 15.06
CA THR A 218 3.29 18.80 15.57
C THR A 218 4.27 19.18 14.46
N LYS A 219 3.82 19.27 13.19
CA LYS A 219 4.71 19.51 12.04
C LYS A 219 5.53 20.79 12.14
N ALA A 220 4.96 21.84 12.73
CA ALA A 220 5.61 23.13 12.89
C ALA A 220 6.71 23.16 13.97
N LEU A 221 6.78 22.14 14.85
CA LEU A 221 7.82 22.06 15.87
C LEU A 221 9.16 21.68 15.24
N LYS A 222 10.26 22.19 15.80
CA LYS A 222 11.61 21.77 15.41
C LYS A 222 11.85 20.29 15.74
N VAL A 223 12.74 19.63 15.00
CA VAL A 223 13.02 18.18 15.14
C VAL A 223 13.54 17.82 16.53
N ASP A 224 14.29 18.71 17.18
CA ASP A 224 14.83 18.56 18.53
C ASP A 224 13.83 18.88 19.66
N ASN A 225 12.62 19.34 19.32
CA ASN A 225 11.59 19.62 20.32
C ASN A 225 11.03 18.30 20.90
N PRO A 226 11.06 18.09 22.22
CA PRO A 226 10.60 16.85 22.85
C PRO A 226 9.12 16.54 22.66
N LYS A 227 8.30 17.53 22.24
CA LYS A 227 6.88 17.35 21.90
C LYS A 227 6.65 17.04 20.42
N LYS A 228 7.69 17.02 19.60
CA LYS A 228 7.61 16.70 18.17
C LYS A 228 7.34 15.21 18.00
N ASN A 229 6.24 14.87 17.35
CA ASN A 229 5.99 13.51 16.90
C ASN A 229 6.67 13.28 15.55
N LEU A 230 7.54 12.29 15.51
CA LEU A 230 8.26 11.90 14.30
C LEU A 230 7.64 10.61 13.72
N PRO A 231 7.72 10.41 12.40
CA PRO A 231 7.33 9.17 11.78
C PRO A 231 8.05 7.95 12.40
N GLN A 232 7.28 6.90 12.65
CA GLN A 232 7.72 5.66 13.28
C GLN A 232 6.75 4.51 12.93
N ILE A 233 6.97 3.32 13.47
CA ILE A 233 6.10 2.14 13.20
C ILE A 233 4.62 2.43 13.49
N SER A 234 4.28 3.18 14.55
CA SER A 234 2.89 3.51 14.86
C SER A 234 2.24 4.46 13.84
N THR A 235 3.02 5.31 13.20
CA THR A 235 2.52 6.18 12.11
C THR A 235 2.37 5.41 10.80
N ASP A 236 3.25 4.46 10.53
CA ASP A 236 3.08 3.53 9.39
C ASP A 236 1.80 2.70 9.52
N ARG A 237 1.39 2.33 10.74
CA ARG A 237 0.11 1.64 10.97
C ARG A 237 -1.08 2.47 10.52
N HIS A 238 -1.04 3.79 10.73
CA HIS A 238 -2.05 4.70 10.20
C HIS A 238 -2.02 4.73 8.67
N ALA A 239 -0.86 4.98 8.08
CA ALA A 239 -0.68 5.04 6.63
C ALA A 239 -1.10 3.72 5.93
N LEU A 240 -0.77 2.56 6.52
CA LEU A 240 -1.18 1.25 6.03
C LEU A 240 -2.71 1.09 6.01
N ALA A 241 -3.39 1.50 7.09
CA ALA A 241 -4.84 1.46 7.16
C ALA A 241 -5.49 2.35 6.09
N VAL A 242 -4.98 3.58 5.91
CA VAL A 242 -5.42 4.50 4.84
C VAL A 242 -5.23 3.88 3.47
N LEU A 243 -4.06 3.27 3.22
CA LEU A 243 -3.72 2.69 1.92
C LEU A 243 -4.61 1.48 1.59
N ILE A 244 -4.84 0.57 2.55
CA ILE A 244 -5.74 -0.58 2.37
C ILE A 244 -7.17 -0.11 2.08
N TYR A 245 -7.69 0.84 2.86
CA TYR A 245 -9.02 1.40 2.65
C TYR A 245 -9.13 2.03 1.25
N THR A 246 -8.13 2.81 0.86
CA THR A 246 -8.06 3.52 -0.41
C THR A 246 -8.05 2.55 -1.60
N PHE A 247 -7.29 1.47 -1.56
CA PHE A 247 -7.23 0.50 -2.66
C PHE A 247 -8.49 -0.37 -2.76
N LEU A 248 -9.15 -0.67 -1.65
CA LEU A 248 -10.36 -1.50 -1.68
C LEU A 248 -11.61 -0.70 -2.07
N LEU A 249 -11.69 0.57 -1.65
CA LEU A 249 -12.90 1.39 -1.76
C LEU A 249 -12.76 2.59 -2.71
N ASN A 250 -11.56 2.82 -3.25
CA ASN A 250 -11.24 3.89 -4.21
C ASN A 250 -11.66 5.29 -3.74
N ARG A 251 -11.52 5.54 -2.44
CA ARG A 251 -11.72 6.83 -1.79
C ARG A 251 -10.88 6.92 -0.52
N HIS A 252 -10.62 8.13 -0.06
CA HIS A 252 -9.84 8.34 1.16
C HIS A 252 -10.73 8.27 2.42
N PRO A 253 -10.32 7.59 3.51
CA PRO A 253 -11.19 7.41 4.70
C PRO A 253 -11.49 8.68 5.49
N LEU A 254 -10.70 9.74 5.29
CA LEU A 254 -10.85 11.00 6.04
C LEU A 254 -11.29 12.18 5.16
N ASP A 255 -11.33 11.99 3.83
CA ASP A 255 -11.69 13.04 2.87
C ASP A 255 -13.19 13.02 2.60
N GLY A 256 -13.93 13.67 3.47
CA GLY A 256 -15.39 13.74 3.44
C GLY A 256 -15.93 15.12 3.02
N GLY A 257 -17.20 15.36 3.37
CA GLY A 257 -17.91 16.60 3.01
C GLY A 257 -17.72 17.77 3.97
N LYS A 258 -16.96 17.59 5.06
CA LYS A 258 -16.77 18.64 6.07
C LYS A 258 -15.59 19.54 5.68
N VAL A 259 -15.85 20.84 5.67
CA VAL A 259 -14.83 21.88 5.53
C VAL A 259 -14.58 22.49 6.91
N TRP A 260 -13.31 22.56 7.31
CA TRP A 260 -12.89 23.05 8.62
C TRP A 260 -12.43 24.50 8.57
N ASP A 261 -11.82 24.91 7.46
CA ASP A 261 -11.43 26.28 7.20
C ASP A 261 -11.75 26.62 5.73
N ILE A 262 -12.65 27.60 5.51
CA ILE A 262 -13.09 27.98 4.18
C ILE A 262 -12.12 28.94 3.49
N ASP A 263 -11.33 29.67 4.28
CA ASP A 263 -10.47 30.75 3.81
C ASP A 263 -9.05 30.27 3.51
N ASP A 264 -8.60 29.21 4.19
CA ASP A 264 -7.24 28.65 4.07
C ASP A 264 -7.31 27.15 3.76
N PRO A 265 -7.17 26.75 2.46
CA PRO A 265 -7.18 25.34 2.06
C PRO A 265 -6.07 24.50 2.71
N GLN A 266 -4.89 25.07 2.97
CA GLN A 266 -3.82 24.35 3.61
C GLN A 266 -4.15 24.06 5.08
N LYS A 267 -4.73 25.02 5.76
CA LYS A 267 -5.19 24.86 7.13
C LYS A 267 -6.38 23.91 7.23
N ASP A 268 -7.28 23.93 6.24
CA ASP A 268 -8.37 22.95 6.13
C ASP A 268 -7.81 21.52 6.03
N ASP A 269 -6.82 21.28 5.16
CA ASP A 269 -6.17 19.99 5.01
C ASP A 269 -5.42 19.57 6.30
N ASP A 270 -4.72 20.49 6.95
CA ASP A 270 -4.03 20.24 8.21
C ASP A 270 -4.99 19.84 9.34
N MET A 271 -6.18 20.40 9.35
CA MET A 271 -7.24 20.00 10.28
C MET A 271 -7.90 18.69 9.90
N ARG A 272 -8.22 18.51 8.61
CA ARG A 272 -8.91 17.34 8.03
C ARG A 272 -8.17 16.04 8.27
N TYR A 273 -6.86 16.05 8.05
CA TYR A 273 -6.01 14.88 8.23
C TYR A 273 -5.29 14.83 9.59
N GLY A 274 -5.36 15.92 10.37
CA GLY A 274 -4.68 16.09 11.65
C GLY A 274 -5.63 16.11 12.85
N SER A 275 -5.60 17.20 13.60
CA SER A 275 -6.29 17.30 14.90
C SER A 275 -7.80 17.17 14.86
N LYS A 276 -8.42 17.40 13.70
CA LYS A 276 -9.87 17.30 13.47
C LYS A 276 -10.24 16.12 12.56
N ALA A 277 -9.30 15.23 12.29
CA ALA A 277 -9.53 14.07 11.46
C ALA A 277 -10.77 13.27 11.96
N LEU A 278 -11.64 12.93 11.04
CA LEU A 278 -12.88 12.20 11.33
C LEU A 278 -13.19 11.23 10.20
N PHE A 279 -13.44 9.99 10.54
CA PHE A 279 -13.77 8.95 9.58
C PHE A 279 -15.06 9.28 8.80
N ILE A 280 -15.01 9.21 7.48
CA ILE A 280 -16.16 9.54 6.62
C ILE A 280 -17.37 8.61 6.82
N GLU A 281 -17.14 7.40 7.32
CA GLU A 281 -18.19 6.42 7.62
C GLU A 281 -18.35 6.19 9.13
N HIS A 282 -17.99 7.18 9.96
CA HIS A 282 -18.17 7.09 11.41
C HIS A 282 -19.63 6.77 11.77
N PRO A 283 -19.91 5.80 12.66
CA PRO A 283 -21.26 5.28 12.88
C PRO A 283 -22.21 6.32 13.51
N THR A 284 -21.71 7.17 14.41
CA THR A 284 -22.49 8.17 15.13
C THR A 284 -22.27 9.59 14.64
N ASP A 285 -21.02 10.03 14.47
CA ASP A 285 -20.71 11.37 13.93
C ASP A 285 -20.73 11.35 12.41
N LYS A 286 -21.81 11.86 11.84
CA LYS A 286 -22.03 11.89 10.39
C LYS A 286 -21.60 13.21 9.75
N THR A 287 -20.97 14.11 10.50
CA THR A 287 -20.64 15.48 10.01
C THR A 287 -19.62 15.47 8.87
N ASN A 288 -18.74 14.46 8.79
CA ASN A 288 -17.78 14.30 7.69
C ASN A 288 -18.26 13.34 6.58
N ARG A 289 -19.54 13.01 6.52
CA ARG A 289 -20.08 12.15 5.46
C ARG A 289 -19.88 12.80 4.09
N VAL A 290 -19.47 11.97 3.13
CA VAL A 290 -19.46 12.36 1.71
C VAL A 290 -20.91 12.58 1.26
N LYS A 291 -21.18 13.68 0.60
CA LYS A 291 -22.49 13.99 0.03
C LYS A 291 -22.50 13.58 -1.44
N ALA A 292 -23.46 12.73 -1.80
CA ALA A 292 -23.51 12.14 -3.14
C ALA A 292 -23.71 13.20 -4.25
N ASP A 293 -24.38 14.32 -3.96
CA ASP A 293 -24.58 15.44 -4.86
C ASP A 293 -23.30 16.24 -5.15
N GLN A 294 -22.28 16.10 -4.31
CA GLN A 294 -20.96 16.72 -4.50
C GLN A 294 -20.00 15.83 -5.33
N LEU A 295 -20.39 14.58 -5.63
CA LEU A 295 -19.56 13.66 -6.39
C LEU A 295 -19.77 13.82 -7.90
N ALA A 296 -18.66 13.87 -8.64
CA ALA A 296 -18.72 13.79 -10.09
C ALA A 296 -19.17 12.38 -10.54
N LYS A 297 -19.81 12.27 -11.71
CA LYS A 297 -20.24 10.98 -12.28
C LYS A 297 -19.10 9.97 -12.35
N SER A 298 -17.86 10.40 -12.62
CA SER A 298 -16.67 9.55 -12.67
C SER A 298 -16.23 8.99 -11.31
N GLN A 299 -16.78 9.49 -10.21
CA GLN A 299 -16.50 9.01 -8.87
C GLN A 299 -17.54 7.97 -8.40
N LEU A 300 -18.62 7.81 -9.13
CA LEU A 300 -19.71 6.90 -8.77
C LEU A 300 -19.49 5.49 -9.41
N PRO A 301 -19.96 4.42 -8.74
CA PRO A 301 -20.57 4.41 -7.41
C PRO A 301 -19.55 4.38 -6.25
N GLN A 302 -18.27 4.13 -6.51
CA GLN A 302 -17.23 3.84 -5.50
C GLN A 302 -17.00 5.00 -4.51
N GLY A 303 -17.12 6.24 -4.97
CA GLY A 303 -16.96 7.43 -4.13
C GLY A 303 -18.11 7.65 -3.13
N ASP A 304 -19.26 6.98 -3.33
CA ASP A 304 -20.45 7.14 -2.48
C ASP A 304 -20.51 6.02 -1.42
N PRO A 305 -20.24 6.33 -0.13
CA PRO A 305 -20.29 5.34 0.94
C PRO A 305 -21.70 4.74 1.18
N THR A 306 -22.76 5.37 0.66
CA THR A 306 -24.12 4.81 0.76
C THR A 306 -24.38 3.72 -0.28
N LYS A 307 -23.63 3.74 -1.39
CA LYS A 307 -23.69 2.72 -2.44
C LYS A 307 -22.70 1.58 -2.20
N GLN A 308 -21.50 1.93 -1.78
CA GLN A 308 -20.45 0.97 -1.49
C GLN A 308 -19.83 1.28 -0.12
N PRO A 309 -20.50 0.95 1.00
CA PRO A 309 -19.98 1.17 2.35
C PRO A 309 -18.75 0.28 2.60
N TYR A 310 -17.88 0.69 3.54
CA TYR A 310 -16.68 -0.10 3.87
C TYR A 310 -16.99 -1.50 4.39
N THR A 311 -18.20 -1.75 4.82
CA THR A 311 -18.68 -3.07 5.26
C THR A 311 -18.68 -4.13 4.17
N ILE A 312 -18.66 -3.72 2.88
CA ILE A 312 -18.52 -4.66 1.75
C ILE A 312 -17.18 -5.40 1.75
N CYS A 313 -16.18 -4.88 2.48
CA CYS A 313 -14.90 -5.54 2.70
C CYS A 313 -14.97 -6.73 3.67
N GLY A 314 -16.14 -7.02 4.23
CA GLY A 314 -16.37 -8.15 5.10
C GLY A 314 -16.05 -7.91 6.58
N PRO A 315 -16.37 -8.89 7.45
CA PRO A 315 -16.36 -8.68 8.90
C PRO A 315 -14.96 -8.49 9.48
N TYR A 316 -13.96 -9.17 8.93
CA TYR A 316 -12.58 -9.09 9.44
C TYR A 316 -11.96 -7.71 9.19
N LEU A 317 -12.09 -7.20 7.95
CA LEU A 317 -11.56 -5.87 7.59
C LEU A 317 -12.39 -4.77 8.23
N LYS A 318 -13.73 -4.91 8.31
CA LYS A 318 -14.58 -3.95 9.02
C LYS A 318 -14.08 -3.70 10.43
N LYS A 319 -13.81 -4.76 11.21
CA LYS A 319 -13.30 -4.65 12.59
C LYS A 319 -11.99 -3.86 12.67
N LEU A 320 -11.09 -4.07 11.71
CA LEU A 320 -9.80 -3.35 11.69
C LEU A 320 -9.97 -1.90 11.23
N PHE A 321 -10.86 -1.61 10.27
CA PHE A 321 -11.17 -0.23 9.88
C PHE A 321 -11.81 0.55 11.05
N ASP A 322 -12.76 -0.04 11.77
CA ASP A 322 -13.33 0.57 12.98
C ASP A 322 -12.22 0.93 13.97
N ARG A 323 -11.35 -0.03 14.28
CA ARG A 323 -10.25 0.19 15.21
C ARG A 323 -9.23 1.21 14.70
N ALA A 324 -8.95 1.25 13.39
CA ALA A 324 -8.00 2.19 12.81
C ALA A 324 -8.51 3.63 12.79
N PHE A 325 -9.79 3.83 12.38
CA PHE A 325 -10.34 5.15 12.05
C PHE A 325 -11.33 5.69 13.10
N ILE A 326 -11.72 4.89 14.08
CA ILE A 326 -12.54 5.34 15.22
C ILE A 326 -11.67 5.35 16.47
N ASP A 327 -11.22 4.17 16.92
CA ASP A 327 -10.50 4.05 18.19
C ASP A 327 -9.05 4.58 18.07
N GLY A 328 -8.36 4.25 16.98
CA GLY A 328 -6.94 4.48 16.76
C GLY A 328 -6.59 5.75 15.98
N LEU A 329 -7.59 6.50 15.48
CA LEU A 329 -7.33 7.70 14.69
C LEU A 329 -6.51 8.72 15.48
N HIS A 330 -6.95 9.00 16.70
CA HIS A 330 -6.27 9.91 17.65
C HIS A 330 -5.57 9.18 18.81
N ASN A 331 -5.56 7.84 18.79
CA ASN A 331 -4.86 7.00 19.77
C ASN A 331 -3.95 5.99 19.09
N PRO A 332 -2.68 6.34 18.80
CA PRO A 332 -1.76 5.48 18.06
C PRO A 332 -1.54 4.09 18.65
N SER A 333 -1.72 3.92 19.97
CA SER A 333 -1.43 2.68 20.70
C SER A 333 -2.37 1.53 20.35
N VAL A 334 -3.61 1.83 19.92
CA VAL A 334 -4.62 0.81 19.58
C VAL A 334 -4.75 0.53 18.09
N ARG A 335 -3.97 1.21 17.23
CA ARG A 335 -3.96 0.99 15.79
C ARG A 335 -3.61 -0.46 15.44
N PRO A 336 -4.33 -1.09 14.49
CA PRO A 336 -3.98 -2.43 14.03
C PRO A 336 -2.54 -2.51 13.53
N SER A 337 -1.83 -3.56 13.90
CA SER A 337 -0.50 -3.87 13.37
C SER A 337 -0.59 -4.41 11.94
N ALA A 338 0.53 -4.38 11.22
CA ALA A 338 0.61 -4.97 9.89
C ALA A 338 0.35 -6.50 9.89
N ALA A 339 0.68 -7.19 10.98
CA ALA A 339 0.37 -8.61 11.16
C ALA A 339 -1.14 -8.88 11.26
N GLU A 340 -1.87 -8.04 12.00
CA GLU A 340 -3.33 -8.15 12.10
C GLU A 340 -4.02 -7.85 10.77
N TRP A 341 -3.50 -6.86 9.99
CA TRP A 341 -3.98 -6.60 8.64
C TRP A 341 -3.72 -7.79 7.71
N GLU A 342 -2.51 -8.38 7.75
CA GLU A 342 -2.19 -9.57 6.96
C GLU A 342 -3.16 -10.73 7.28
N GLU A 343 -3.38 -11.03 8.55
CA GLU A 343 -4.30 -12.09 8.99
C GLU A 343 -5.75 -11.82 8.54
N ALA A 344 -6.24 -10.59 8.72
CA ALA A 344 -7.60 -10.23 8.33
C ALA A 344 -7.78 -10.27 6.80
N LEU A 345 -6.76 -9.88 6.02
CA LEU A 345 -6.80 -9.95 4.55
C LEU A 345 -6.79 -11.40 4.07
N VAL A 346 -5.99 -12.29 4.66
CA VAL A 346 -6.04 -13.74 4.36
C VAL A 346 -7.44 -14.28 4.60
N LYS A 347 -7.98 -14.09 5.81
CA LYS A 347 -9.34 -14.54 6.15
C LYS A 347 -10.42 -13.94 5.25
N THR A 348 -10.22 -12.72 4.77
CA THR A 348 -11.15 -12.07 3.84
C THR A 348 -11.04 -12.68 2.44
N CYS A 349 -9.84 -12.96 1.94
CA CYS A 349 -9.65 -13.66 0.67
C CYS A 349 -10.33 -15.04 0.67
N ASP A 350 -10.28 -15.74 1.80
CA ASP A 350 -10.92 -17.06 1.94
C ASP A 350 -12.47 -17.00 2.00
N LEU A 351 -13.03 -15.80 2.22
CA LEU A 351 -14.48 -15.57 2.22
C LEU A 351 -15.02 -14.99 0.92
N VAL A 352 -14.20 -14.73 -0.09
CA VAL A 352 -14.72 -14.20 -1.35
C VAL A 352 -15.44 -15.27 -2.15
N GLN A 353 -16.44 -14.84 -2.91
CA GLN A 353 -17.17 -15.66 -3.86
C GLN A 353 -17.29 -14.95 -5.21
N PRO A 354 -17.40 -15.72 -6.33
CA PRO A 354 -17.51 -15.14 -7.65
C PRO A 354 -18.87 -14.45 -7.83
N CYS A 355 -18.87 -13.33 -8.53
CA CYS A 355 -20.10 -12.70 -9.00
C CYS A 355 -20.59 -13.42 -10.27
N GLN A 356 -21.88 -13.84 -10.28
CA GLN A 356 -22.48 -14.51 -11.44
C GLN A 356 -22.88 -13.57 -12.59
N ASN A 357 -22.60 -12.27 -12.46
CA ASN A 357 -22.75 -11.30 -13.54
C ASN A 357 -21.41 -11.11 -14.25
N SER A 358 -21.26 -11.64 -15.47
CA SER A 358 -20.05 -11.52 -16.28
C SER A 358 -19.66 -10.08 -16.61
N GLY A 359 -20.62 -9.13 -16.60
CA GLY A 359 -20.38 -7.71 -16.79
C GLY A 359 -19.96 -6.96 -15.52
N CYS A 360 -19.83 -7.64 -14.37
CA CYS A 360 -19.40 -6.99 -13.12
C CYS A 360 -17.90 -6.78 -13.11
N GLU A 361 -17.44 -5.53 -13.13
CA GLU A 361 -16.00 -5.19 -13.09
C GLU A 361 -15.30 -5.74 -11.82
N ALA A 362 -16.00 -5.84 -10.69
CA ALA A 362 -15.43 -6.37 -9.46
C ALA A 362 -15.19 -7.88 -9.53
N GLN A 363 -16.00 -8.64 -10.28
CA GLN A 363 -16.00 -10.10 -10.48
C GLN A 363 -16.12 -10.93 -9.19
N TRP A 364 -15.68 -10.42 -8.06
CA TRP A 364 -15.62 -11.07 -6.76
C TRP A 364 -16.20 -10.17 -5.68
N TYR A 365 -16.74 -10.75 -4.63
CA TYR A 365 -17.19 -10.02 -3.44
C TYR A 365 -17.11 -10.91 -2.20
N VAL A 366 -17.05 -10.30 -1.02
CA VAL A 366 -16.98 -11.02 0.25
C VAL A 366 -18.37 -11.54 0.62
N PHE A 367 -18.44 -12.79 1.04
CA PHE A 367 -19.65 -13.39 1.54
C PHE A 367 -20.12 -12.71 2.84
N ASP A 368 -21.40 -12.30 2.86
CA ASP A 368 -22.00 -11.52 3.94
C ASP A 368 -22.79 -12.37 4.98
N ASN A 369 -22.66 -13.69 4.88
CA ASN A 369 -23.34 -14.66 5.75
C ASN A 369 -24.90 -14.65 5.65
N THR A 370 -25.43 -14.22 4.52
CA THR A 370 -26.88 -14.28 4.23
C THR A 370 -27.25 -15.52 3.43
N THR A 371 -28.52 -15.91 3.48
CA THR A 371 -29.05 -17.04 2.69
C THR A 371 -29.21 -16.72 1.21
N LYS A 372 -29.20 -15.44 0.85
CA LYS A 372 -29.30 -14.94 -0.54
C LYS A 372 -28.24 -13.86 -0.77
N PRO A 373 -26.96 -14.27 -0.90
CA PRO A 373 -25.89 -13.31 -1.08
C PRO A 373 -26.09 -12.49 -2.34
N ARG A 374 -25.86 -11.18 -2.26
CA ARG A 374 -25.90 -10.26 -3.39
C ARG A 374 -24.57 -9.58 -3.57
N CYS A 375 -24.11 -9.52 -4.82
CA CYS A 375 -22.92 -8.74 -5.13
C CYS A 375 -23.14 -7.26 -4.79
N PRO A 376 -22.37 -6.67 -3.87
CA PRO A 376 -22.56 -5.27 -3.48
C PRO A 376 -22.17 -4.28 -4.57
N PHE A 377 -21.46 -4.75 -5.61
CA PHE A 377 -21.01 -3.92 -6.72
C PHE A 377 -22.05 -3.80 -7.85
N CYS A 378 -22.79 -4.87 -8.15
CA CYS A 378 -23.76 -4.87 -9.26
C CYS A 378 -25.17 -5.32 -8.88
N GLY A 379 -25.42 -5.72 -7.63
CA GLY A 379 -26.72 -6.17 -7.13
C GLY A 379 -27.14 -7.57 -7.55
N LYS A 380 -26.33 -8.31 -8.35
CA LYS A 380 -26.65 -9.67 -8.79
C LYS A 380 -26.76 -10.60 -7.59
N GLU A 381 -27.91 -11.26 -7.43
CA GLU A 381 -28.10 -12.32 -6.45
C GLU A 381 -27.36 -13.59 -6.89
N TYR A 382 -26.70 -14.24 -5.96
CA TYR A 382 -26.08 -15.54 -6.20
C TYR A 382 -27.13 -16.63 -6.19
N THR A 383 -27.16 -17.44 -7.24
CA THR A 383 -28.04 -18.62 -7.35
C THR A 383 -27.18 -19.88 -7.36
N GLY A 384 -27.51 -20.83 -6.50
CA GLY A 384 -26.77 -22.06 -6.33
C GLY A 384 -26.31 -22.28 -4.89
N GLN A 385 -25.59 -23.37 -4.68
CA GLN A 385 -25.03 -23.73 -3.37
C GLN A 385 -23.51 -23.52 -3.38
N LEU A 386 -23.01 -22.82 -2.38
CA LEU A 386 -21.58 -22.68 -2.11
C LEU A 386 -21.29 -23.34 -0.76
N PRO A 387 -20.57 -24.46 -0.73
CA PRO A 387 -20.14 -25.05 0.53
C PRO A 387 -19.19 -24.09 1.26
N ILE A 388 -19.37 -23.99 2.57
CA ILE A 388 -18.49 -23.22 3.45
C ILE A 388 -17.89 -24.15 4.47
N LEU A 389 -16.55 -24.23 4.53
CA LEU A 389 -15.83 -24.94 5.56
C LEU A 389 -15.70 -24.05 6.78
N ASN A 390 -16.16 -24.52 7.95
CA ASN A 390 -15.90 -23.88 9.23
C ASN A 390 -14.83 -24.69 9.96
N PHE A 391 -13.80 -24.01 10.45
CA PHE A 391 -12.69 -24.66 11.13
C PHE A 391 -12.90 -24.67 12.64
N TYR A 392 -12.63 -25.82 13.24
CA TYR A 392 -12.68 -26.04 14.69
C TYR A 392 -11.42 -26.78 15.12
N TYR A 393 -10.93 -26.49 16.30
CA TYR A 393 -9.94 -27.33 16.97
C TYR A 393 -10.55 -28.05 18.16
N ALA A 394 -10.00 -29.22 18.49
CA ALA A 394 -10.45 -30.03 19.61
C ALA A 394 -9.41 -30.01 20.73
N PRO A 395 -9.56 -29.19 21.77
CA PRO A 395 -8.63 -29.17 22.91
C PRO A 395 -8.72 -30.43 23.77
N SER A 396 -9.82 -31.18 23.67
CA SER A 396 -10.04 -32.48 24.28
C SER A 396 -11.07 -33.28 23.50
N HIS A 397 -11.10 -34.60 23.71
CA HIS A 397 -12.06 -35.47 23.01
C HIS A 397 -13.52 -34.98 23.19
N GLY A 398 -14.22 -34.83 22.07
CA GLY A 398 -15.61 -34.39 22.06
C GLY A 398 -15.88 -32.91 22.30
N LYS A 399 -14.81 -32.07 22.53
CA LYS A 399 -14.96 -30.63 22.71
C LYS A 399 -14.39 -29.90 21.49
N PHE A 400 -15.26 -29.22 20.73
CA PHE A 400 -14.88 -28.45 19.55
C PHE A 400 -15.02 -26.95 19.84
N ILE A 401 -13.96 -26.19 19.54
CA ILE A 401 -13.93 -24.73 19.67
C ILE A 401 -13.70 -24.14 18.26
N SER A 402 -14.54 -23.19 17.87
CA SER A 402 -14.41 -22.51 16.57
C SER A 402 -13.12 -21.70 16.53
N GLU A 403 -12.36 -21.85 15.45
CA GLU A 403 -11.20 -20.99 15.15
C GLU A 403 -11.63 -19.63 14.60
N ASN A 404 -12.94 -19.38 14.42
CA ASN A 404 -13.45 -18.20 13.72
C ASN A 404 -12.83 -18.02 12.34
N TYR A 405 -12.59 -19.14 11.67
CA TYR A 405 -12.04 -19.19 10.33
C TYR A 405 -12.98 -19.95 9.42
N ARG A 406 -13.19 -19.43 8.21
CA ARG A 406 -14.08 -19.97 7.19
C ARG A 406 -13.42 -19.93 5.84
N LEU A 407 -13.71 -20.91 5.01
CA LEU A 407 -13.25 -20.99 3.64
C LEU A 407 -14.45 -21.28 2.71
N MET A 408 -14.63 -20.43 1.70
CA MET A 408 -15.58 -20.68 0.62
C MET A 408 -14.99 -21.74 -0.32
N VAL A 409 -15.79 -22.77 -0.65
CA VAL A 409 -15.35 -23.84 -1.56
C VAL A 409 -16.01 -23.63 -2.94
N TYR A 410 -15.20 -23.25 -3.91
CA TYR A 410 -15.58 -23.16 -5.32
C TYR A 410 -14.41 -23.64 -6.19
N ASP A 411 -14.59 -23.86 -7.48
CA ASP A 411 -13.58 -24.47 -8.34
C ASP A 411 -12.19 -23.81 -8.28
N LEU A 412 -12.14 -22.51 -8.07
CA LEU A 412 -10.89 -21.76 -7.90
C LEU A 412 -10.34 -21.76 -6.47
N SER A 413 -11.08 -22.25 -5.48
CA SER A 413 -10.60 -22.31 -4.09
C SER A 413 -9.42 -23.26 -3.90
N LEU A 414 -9.28 -24.25 -4.79
CA LEU A 414 -8.11 -25.14 -4.81
C LEU A 414 -6.80 -24.40 -5.09
N ILE A 415 -6.84 -23.26 -5.78
CA ILE A 415 -5.67 -22.41 -6.04
C ILE A 415 -5.19 -21.75 -4.75
N HIS A 416 -6.11 -21.36 -3.87
CA HIS A 416 -5.77 -20.77 -2.58
C HIS A 416 -5.14 -21.78 -1.61
N ILE A 417 -5.48 -23.06 -1.73
CA ILE A 417 -4.92 -24.14 -0.93
C ILE A 417 -3.51 -24.52 -1.40
N SER A 418 -3.22 -24.34 -2.70
CA SER A 418 -1.94 -24.72 -3.32
C SER A 418 -0.85 -23.66 -3.16
N GLU A 419 -1.18 -22.40 -2.89
CA GLU A 419 -0.18 -21.41 -2.48
C GLU A 419 0.11 -21.59 -0.98
N PRO A 420 1.37 -21.85 -0.57
CA PRO A 420 1.72 -21.88 0.84
C PRO A 420 1.53 -20.49 1.43
N THR A 421 0.32 -20.24 1.91
CA THR A 421 -0.06 -18.94 2.52
C THR A 421 0.54 -18.75 3.91
N ARG A 422 1.27 -19.75 4.43
CA ARG A 422 1.99 -19.68 5.70
C ARG A 422 3.42 -20.20 5.53
N PRO A 423 4.43 -19.33 5.50
CA PRO A 423 5.73 -19.75 6.01
C PRO A 423 5.55 -19.91 7.52
N TYR A 424 5.74 -21.13 8.02
CA TYR A 424 5.83 -21.47 9.42
C TYR A 424 6.92 -20.67 10.12
#